data_c627ff3d0d751cd1eac47ad4eee6bf3f
#
_entry.id   c627ff3d0d751cd1eac47ad4eee6bf3f
#
_cell.length_a   1.000
_cell.length_b   1.000
_cell.length_c   1.000
_cell.angle_alpha   90.00
_cell.angle_beta   90.00
_cell.angle_gamma   90.00
#
_symmetry.space_group_name_H-M   'P 1'
#
loop_
_entity.id
_entity.type
_entity.pdbx_description
1 polymer ?
#
loop_
_entity_poly.entity_id
_entity_poly.type
_entity_poly.pdbx_seq_one_letter_code
_entity_poly.pdbx_strand_id
1 'polypeptide(L)'
;MYYSLSYVCIPGLRDDGPQHDPPLAADEMEDIVLLGVPLWGWQIAVAAVGVLALVLLARTIWNPTQKSLRAWALGNIAVNAGIAVTGATVRVTSSGLGCSEWPKCTPDSFVPIDTGHAALNAAIEFGNRTLTFVVLAVAVITLVAVLRMAPRRRDLVRLAAIIPFGVLGQGVVGGITVWTDLHPASVATHFLLSMVMVFVTVALYVRCQEPEGRPQLAVGPMLHTVSIGLVVVGFLLLIAGTVVTGTGPHGGDAAAPRWNLDLSAVTRVHSVLGWLVLAGSVLATVIAFRSGASRIARTSSVALLVIVLLQGVLGYTQYALELPEGLVVLHVLGSALTWVAVSRLYFATTRLVPPGEEVTAAADRAGERSSAASAG
;
A
#
# COMPACT_ATOMS: atom_id res chain seq x y z
N MET A 1 23.09 9.45 53.02
CA MET A 1 24.58 9.36 53.02
C MET A 1 25.06 10.00 51.71
N TYR A 2 25.34 11.30 51.79
CA TYR A 2 25.75 12.12 50.62
C TYR A 2 27.26 11.98 50.44
N TYR A 3 27.68 11.49 49.24
CA TYR A 3 29.11 11.59 48.85
C TYR A 3 29.31 12.88 48.05
N SER A 4 30.03 13.84 48.67
CA SER A 4 30.56 15.03 48.07
C SER A 4 31.79 14.65 47.22
N LEU A 5 31.74 14.78 45.93
CA LEU A 5 32.92 14.69 45.03
C LEU A 5 33.53 16.09 44.90
N SER A 6 34.68 16.27 45.57
CA SER A 6 35.52 17.48 45.46
C SER A 6 36.16 17.52 44.09
N TYR A 7 35.88 18.56 43.30
CA TYR A 7 36.56 18.85 42.04
C TYR A 7 37.99 19.33 42.35
N VAL A 8 38.96 18.57 41.86
CA VAL A 8 40.37 19.00 41.80
C VAL A 8 40.52 19.92 40.58
N CYS A 9 40.72 21.23 40.81
CA CYS A 9 41.13 22.18 39.78
C CYS A 9 42.56 21.89 39.33
N ILE A 10 42.76 21.42 38.11
CA ILE A 10 44.06 21.36 37.45
C ILE A 10 44.21 22.68 36.63
N PRO A 11 45.13 23.57 36.95
CA PRO A 11 45.38 24.80 36.17
C PRO A 11 46.18 24.41 34.92
N GLY A 12 45.62 24.64 33.72
CA GLY A 12 46.40 24.58 32.48
C GLY A 12 45.77 23.85 31.29
N LEU A 13 44.53 23.33 31.36
CA LEU A 13 43.83 22.88 30.17
C LEU A 13 43.06 24.06 29.55
N ARG A 14 43.56 24.59 28.43
CA ARG A 14 42.77 25.42 27.53
C ARG A 14 41.64 24.54 27.02
N ASP A 15 40.43 24.97 27.25
CA ASP A 15 39.20 24.39 26.74
C ASP A 15 39.08 24.86 25.26
N ASP A 16 39.81 24.18 24.38
CA ASP A 16 39.60 24.28 22.95
C ASP A 16 38.37 23.43 22.65
N GLY A 17 37.19 23.98 22.95
CA GLY A 17 35.92 23.41 22.52
C GLY A 17 35.92 23.18 21.00
N PRO A 18 35.11 22.20 20.46
CA PRO A 18 35.10 21.95 19.04
C PRO A 18 34.86 23.25 18.29
N GLN A 19 35.90 23.73 17.57
CA GLN A 19 35.75 24.81 16.62
C GLN A 19 34.76 24.30 15.56
N HIS A 20 33.55 24.82 15.59
CA HIS A 20 32.68 24.73 14.45
C HIS A 20 33.33 25.56 13.36
N ASP A 21 33.94 24.89 12.38
CA ASP A 21 34.40 25.58 11.18
C ASP A 21 33.20 26.36 10.62
N PRO A 22 33.37 27.65 10.32
CA PRO A 22 32.31 28.42 9.70
C PRO A 22 31.87 27.71 8.39
N PRO A 23 30.59 27.75 8.03
CA PRO A 23 30.15 27.21 6.75
C PRO A 23 31.00 27.85 5.64
N LEU A 24 31.48 27.01 4.70
CA LEU A 24 32.29 27.47 3.56
C LEU A 24 31.64 28.69 2.91
N ALA A 25 32.42 29.71 2.67
CA ALA A 25 31.93 30.91 1.99
C ALA A 25 31.44 30.54 0.57
N ALA A 26 30.47 31.30 0.05
CA ALA A 26 29.83 30.99 -1.23
C ALA A 26 30.81 30.95 -2.41
N ASP A 27 31.90 31.70 -2.32
CA ASP A 27 33.00 31.73 -3.28
C ASP A 27 33.91 30.49 -3.19
N GLU A 28 34.10 29.91 -2.00
CA GLU A 28 34.86 28.66 -1.85
C GLU A 28 34.11 27.44 -2.39
N MET A 29 32.77 27.49 -2.52
CA MET A 29 31.97 26.42 -3.13
C MET A 29 32.09 26.38 -4.65
N GLU A 30 32.48 27.47 -5.32
CA GLU A 30 32.67 27.51 -6.78
C GLU A 30 33.89 26.70 -7.25
N ASP A 31 34.90 26.52 -6.39
CA ASP A 31 36.13 25.81 -6.70
C ASP A 31 36.06 24.29 -6.46
N ILE A 32 34.95 23.77 -5.92
CA ILE A 32 34.79 22.34 -5.69
C ILE A 32 34.55 21.64 -7.02
N VAL A 33 35.52 20.81 -7.44
CA VAL A 33 35.44 19.97 -8.64
C VAL A 33 35.20 18.51 -8.25
N LEU A 34 34.07 17.94 -8.68
CA LEU A 34 33.71 16.53 -8.48
C LEU A 34 33.76 15.81 -9.83
N LEU A 35 34.58 14.74 -9.94
CA LEU A 35 34.78 13.98 -11.17
C LEU A 35 35.20 14.85 -12.39
N GLY A 36 35.98 15.92 -12.17
CA GLY A 36 36.43 16.82 -13.21
C GLY A 36 35.40 17.87 -13.67
N VAL A 37 34.25 17.96 -13.01
CA VAL A 37 33.20 18.93 -13.30
C VAL A 37 33.02 19.86 -12.10
N PRO A 38 32.99 21.19 -12.28
CA PRO A 38 32.71 22.15 -11.22
C PRO A 38 31.34 21.87 -10.57
N LEU A 39 31.19 22.16 -9.27
CA LEU A 39 29.96 21.88 -8.53
C LEU A 39 28.72 22.53 -9.18
N TRP A 40 28.84 23.75 -9.70
CA TRP A 40 27.75 24.43 -10.42
C TRP A 40 27.32 23.69 -11.70
N GLY A 41 28.24 22.97 -12.36
CA GLY A 41 27.91 22.12 -13.52
C GLY A 41 27.01 20.95 -13.14
N TRP A 42 27.25 20.33 -11.99
CA TRP A 42 26.38 19.30 -11.44
C TRP A 42 25.01 19.83 -11.02
N GLN A 43 24.96 21.02 -10.43
CA GLN A 43 23.70 21.69 -10.06
C GLN A 43 22.83 21.95 -11.32
N ILE A 44 23.45 22.44 -12.40
CA ILE A 44 22.75 22.64 -13.68
C ILE A 44 22.29 21.31 -14.27
N ALA A 45 23.12 20.26 -14.22
CA ALA A 45 22.75 18.95 -14.73
C ALA A 45 21.57 18.36 -13.95
N VAL A 46 21.60 18.43 -12.61
CA VAL A 46 20.48 17.97 -11.75
C VAL A 46 19.22 18.79 -12.01
N ALA A 47 19.33 20.11 -12.13
CA ALA A 47 18.21 20.98 -12.46
C ALA A 47 17.62 20.64 -13.83
N ALA A 48 18.46 20.43 -14.87
CA ALA A 48 18.03 20.06 -16.21
C ALA A 48 17.33 18.70 -16.22
N VAL A 49 17.88 17.70 -15.51
CA VAL A 49 17.24 16.38 -15.34
C VAL A 49 15.91 16.51 -14.62
N GLY A 50 15.85 17.35 -13.57
CA GLY A 50 14.62 17.63 -12.82
C GLY A 50 13.55 18.27 -13.70
N VAL A 51 13.89 19.29 -14.49
CA VAL A 51 12.98 19.93 -15.45
C VAL A 51 12.50 18.93 -16.52
N LEU A 52 13.41 18.14 -17.09
CA LEU A 52 13.03 17.12 -18.06
C LEU A 52 12.08 16.09 -17.46
N ALA A 53 12.34 15.62 -16.23
CA ALA A 53 11.47 14.70 -15.52
C ALA A 53 10.08 15.31 -15.28
N LEU A 54 9.99 16.58 -14.87
CA LEU A 54 8.73 17.29 -14.70
C LEU A 54 7.97 17.46 -16.01
N VAL A 55 8.66 17.79 -17.12
CA VAL A 55 8.05 17.90 -18.45
C VAL A 55 7.50 16.54 -18.92
N LEU A 56 8.29 15.47 -18.76
CA LEU A 56 7.85 14.12 -19.09
C LEU A 56 6.66 13.69 -18.23
N LEU A 57 6.69 13.99 -16.94
CA LEU A 57 5.58 13.73 -16.02
C LEU A 57 4.32 14.51 -16.45
N ALA A 58 4.44 15.81 -16.70
CA ALA A 58 3.35 16.65 -17.15
C ALA A 58 2.76 16.12 -18.48
N ARG A 59 3.61 15.64 -19.41
CA ARG A 59 3.17 15.02 -20.66
C ARG A 59 2.33 13.77 -20.42
N THR A 60 2.68 12.93 -19.44
CA THR A 60 1.91 11.72 -19.11
C THR A 60 0.51 12.03 -18.58
N ILE A 61 0.33 13.21 -18.02
CA ILE A 61 -0.96 13.69 -17.46
C ILE A 61 -1.77 14.40 -18.57
N TRP A 62 -1.10 15.25 -19.36
CA TRP A 62 -1.76 16.11 -20.34
C TRP A 62 -2.14 15.38 -21.62
N ASN A 63 -1.27 14.49 -22.09
CA ASN A 63 -1.48 13.60 -23.24
C ASN A 63 -1.29 12.15 -22.83
N PRO A 64 -2.21 11.60 -22.02
CA PRO A 64 -2.05 10.25 -21.47
C PRO A 64 -2.07 9.20 -22.59
N THR A 65 -1.18 8.25 -22.47
CA THR A 65 -1.16 7.04 -23.27
C THR A 65 -1.67 5.87 -22.42
N GLN A 66 -2.04 4.76 -23.08
CA GLN A 66 -2.41 3.54 -22.35
C GLN A 66 -1.29 3.06 -21.39
N LYS A 67 -0.02 3.23 -21.79
CA LYS A 67 1.13 2.89 -20.93
C LYS A 67 1.23 3.79 -19.71
N SER A 68 1.09 5.13 -19.90
CA SER A 68 1.15 6.07 -18.78
C SER A 68 -0.03 5.90 -17.82
N LEU A 69 -1.24 5.66 -18.35
CA LEU A 69 -2.40 5.40 -17.51
C LEU A 69 -2.22 4.12 -16.66
N ARG A 70 -1.70 3.05 -17.28
CA ARG A 70 -1.35 1.82 -16.56
C ARG A 70 -0.32 2.06 -15.46
N ALA A 71 0.70 2.88 -15.74
CA ALA A 71 1.73 3.23 -14.74
C ALA A 71 1.12 4.01 -13.56
N TRP A 72 0.25 4.99 -13.83
CA TRP A 72 -0.46 5.74 -12.79
C TRP A 72 -1.40 4.86 -11.96
N ALA A 73 -2.12 3.95 -12.60
CA ALA A 73 -2.98 2.99 -11.91
C ALA A 73 -2.16 2.03 -11.02
N LEU A 74 -0.99 1.58 -11.48
CA LEU A 74 -0.05 0.80 -10.66
C LEU A 74 0.51 1.64 -9.50
N GLY A 75 0.85 2.91 -9.76
CA GLY A 75 1.26 3.86 -8.74
C GLY A 75 0.22 4.00 -7.62
N ASN A 76 -1.08 4.06 -7.98
CA ASN A 76 -2.16 4.08 -6.98
C ASN A 76 -2.17 2.84 -6.10
N ILE A 77 -1.96 1.63 -6.66
CA ILE A 77 -1.84 0.41 -5.86
C ILE A 77 -0.68 0.54 -4.88
N ALA A 78 0.49 0.95 -5.38
CA ALA A 78 1.71 1.05 -4.58
C ALA A 78 1.58 2.05 -3.43
N VAL A 79 1.03 3.27 -3.68
CA VAL A 79 0.91 4.29 -2.64
C VAL A 79 -0.21 3.97 -1.65
N ASN A 80 -1.35 3.38 -2.08
CA ASN A 80 -2.44 2.99 -1.17
C ASN A 80 -2.05 1.78 -0.30
N ALA A 81 -1.33 0.79 -0.85
CA ALA A 81 -0.78 -0.30 -0.05
C ALA A 81 0.36 0.19 0.86
N GLY A 82 1.25 1.05 0.33
CA GLY A 82 2.40 1.59 1.05
C GLY A 82 2.02 2.40 2.29
N ILE A 83 1.00 3.26 2.19
CA ILE A 83 0.56 4.06 3.35
C ILE A 83 -0.04 3.19 4.47
N ALA A 84 -0.65 2.05 4.15
CA ALA A 84 -1.10 1.10 5.15
C ALA A 84 0.09 0.45 5.89
N VAL A 85 1.21 0.19 5.20
CA VAL A 85 2.44 -0.34 5.79
C VAL A 85 3.13 0.70 6.68
N THR A 86 3.23 1.97 6.22
CA THR A 86 3.79 3.04 7.05
C THR A 86 2.90 3.34 8.27
N GLY A 87 1.57 3.22 8.14
CA GLY A 87 0.65 3.26 9.27
C GLY A 87 0.87 2.13 10.28
N ALA A 88 1.24 0.93 9.82
CA ALA A 88 1.67 -0.15 10.72
C ALA A 88 2.99 0.19 11.43
N THR A 89 3.92 0.87 10.74
CA THR A 89 5.17 1.36 11.38
C THR A 89 4.86 2.35 12.50
N VAL A 90 4.00 3.35 12.27
CA VAL A 90 3.50 4.27 13.32
C VAL A 90 2.98 3.50 14.53
N ARG A 91 2.25 2.42 14.27
CA ARG A 91 1.64 1.62 15.32
C ARG A 91 2.66 0.82 16.13
N VAL A 92 3.59 0.10 15.50
CA VAL A 92 4.56 -0.75 16.22
C VAL A 92 5.61 0.08 16.95
N THR A 93 5.92 1.28 16.47
CA THR A 93 6.85 2.21 17.13
C THR A 93 6.19 3.04 18.24
N SER A 94 4.94 2.74 18.61
CA SER A 94 4.17 3.50 19.60
C SER A 94 4.10 5.00 19.31
N SER A 95 4.03 5.35 18.02
CA SER A 95 4.04 6.74 17.53
C SER A 95 2.64 7.28 17.19
N GLY A 96 1.57 6.52 17.47
CA GLY A 96 0.22 6.84 17.00
C GLY A 96 -0.44 8.05 17.66
N LEU A 97 0.10 8.52 18.80
CA LEU A 97 -0.27 9.77 19.48
C LEU A 97 0.94 10.71 19.61
N GLY A 98 1.93 10.59 18.72
CA GLY A 98 3.04 11.53 18.62
C GLY A 98 2.59 12.95 18.25
N CYS A 99 1.45 13.06 17.55
CA CYS A 99 0.69 14.28 17.35
C CYS A 99 -0.64 14.15 18.15
N SER A 100 -0.79 14.91 19.22
CA SER A 100 -1.94 14.83 20.13
C SER A 100 -3.25 15.37 19.53
N GLU A 101 -3.17 16.10 18.39
CA GLU A 101 -4.32 16.78 17.79
C GLU A 101 -4.52 16.36 16.33
N TRP A 102 -5.73 16.61 15.81
CA TRP A 102 -6.05 16.51 14.41
C TRP A 102 -7.04 17.61 13.99
N PRO A 103 -6.85 18.34 12.88
CA PRO A 103 -5.82 18.16 11.83
C PRO A 103 -4.42 18.71 12.16
N LYS A 104 -4.26 19.46 13.24
CA LYS A 104 -2.97 19.93 13.74
C LYS A 104 -2.17 18.78 14.34
N CYS A 105 -0.87 18.98 14.56
CA CYS A 105 -0.04 18.04 15.32
C CYS A 105 -0.09 18.35 16.82
N THR A 106 -0.10 19.65 17.18
CA THR A 106 -0.25 20.14 18.55
C THR A 106 -1.33 21.22 18.59
N PRO A 107 -1.84 21.65 19.76
CA PRO A 107 -2.83 22.72 19.85
C PRO A 107 -2.44 24.00 19.07
N ASP A 108 -1.14 24.29 19.01
CA ASP A 108 -0.61 25.54 18.46
C ASP A 108 0.07 25.37 17.10
N SER A 109 0.35 24.14 16.63
CA SER A 109 1.13 23.91 15.42
C SER A 109 0.61 22.78 14.54
N PHE A 110 0.72 22.96 13.21
CA PHE A 110 0.46 21.90 12.22
C PHE A 110 1.63 20.93 12.08
N VAL A 111 2.84 21.31 12.52
CA VAL A 111 4.06 20.50 12.46
C VAL A 111 4.51 20.11 13.86
N PRO A 112 5.25 19.02 14.04
CA PRO A 112 5.83 18.66 15.32
C PRO A 112 6.78 19.76 15.84
N ILE A 113 6.67 20.08 17.13
CA ILE A 113 7.55 21.06 17.82
C ILE A 113 8.29 20.42 18.99
N ASP A 114 8.08 19.13 19.25
CA ASP A 114 8.68 18.39 20.34
C ASP A 114 10.19 18.18 20.13
N THR A 115 10.89 17.91 21.23
CA THR A 115 12.33 17.59 21.27
C THR A 115 12.58 16.25 21.95
N GLY A 116 13.73 15.62 21.68
CA GLY A 116 14.09 14.33 22.28
C GLY A 116 13.33 13.14 21.68
N HIS A 117 13.01 12.13 22.51
CA HIS A 117 12.32 10.92 22.06
C HIS A 117 10.90 11.19 21.54
N ALA A 118 10.18 12.14 22.15
CA ALA A 118 8.86 12.57 21.69
C ALA A 118 8.91 13.11 20.27
N ALA A 119 10.00 13.79 19.88
CA ALA A 119 10.19 14.31 18.52
C ALA A 119 10.24 13.21 17.46
N LEU A 120 10.84 12.06 17.76
CA LEU A 120 10.90 10.93 16.82
C LEU A 120 9.50 10.34 16.58
N ASN A 121 8.73 10.10 17.63
CA ASN A 121 7.37 9.59 17.51
C ASN A 121 6.47 10.57 16.76
N ALA A 122 6.55 11.86 17.07
CA ALA A 122 5.83 12.90 16.37
C ALA A 122 6.24 12.98 14.89
N ALA A 123 7.53 12.84 14.57
CA ALA A 123 8.03 12.85 13.20
C ALA A 123 7.55 11.63 12.40
N ILE A 124 7.51 10.43 13.01
CA ILE A 124 7.03 9.21 12.38
C ILE A 124 5.53 9.34 12.05
N GLU A 125 4.72 9.78 13.00
CA GLU A 125 3.29 9.99 12.77
C GLU A 125 3.03 11.09 11.75
N PHE A 126 3.66 12.25 11.90
CA PHE A 126 3.52 13.38 10.99
C PHE A 126 3.97 13.01 9.57
N GLY A 127 5.05 12.24 9.44
CA GLY A 127 5.50 11.69 8.17
C GLY A 127 4.41 10.83 7.50
N ASN A 128 3.77 9.95 8.26
CA ASN A 128 2.66 9.14 7.75
C ASN A 128 1.44 10.00 7.35
N ARG A 129 1.09 11.03 8.14
CA ARG A 129 0.04 11.99 7.77
C ARG A 129 0.39 12.72 6.47
N THR A 130 1.65 13.14 6.29
CA THR A 130 2.13 13.84 5.09
C THR A 130 2.07 12.94 3.84
N LEU A 131 2.30 11.63 3.97
CA LEU A 131 2.16 10.69 2.86
C LEU A 131 0.73 10.66 2.29
N THR A 132 -0.29 11.03 3.07
CA THR A 132 -1.67 11.17 2.57
C THR A 132 -1.77 12.15 1.39
N PHE A 133 -0.98 13.25 1.41
CA PHE A 133 -0.94 14.20 0.30
C PHE A 133 -0.30 13.59 -0.95
N VAL A 134 0.70 12.70 -0.80
CA VAL A 134 1.29 11.96 -1.92
C VAL A 134 0.26 11.00 -2.53
N VAL A 135 -0.46 10.26 -1.69
CA VAL A 135 -1.54 9.35 -2.14
C VAL A 135 -2.63 10.14 -2.86
N LEU A 136 -3.06 11.28 -2.30
CA LEU A 136 -4.06 12.16 -2.91
C LEU A 136 -3.56 12.72 -4.26
N ALA A 137 -2.31 13.17 -4.33
CA ALA A 137 -1.73 13.70 -5.56
C ALA A 137 -1.73 12.62 -6.67
N VAL A 138 -1.28 11.41 -6.39
CA VAL A 138 -1.30 10.28 -7.34
C VAL A 138 -2.72 9.95 -7.78
N ALA A 139 -3.69 9.97 -6.85
CA ALA A 139 -5.11 9.72 -7.13
C ALA A 139 -5.69 10.80 -8.06
N VAL A 140 -5.44 12.09 -7.77
CA VAL A 140 -5.91 13.23 -8.59
C VAL A 140 -5.26 13.21 -9.97
N ILE A 141 -3.95 13.00 -10.05
CA ILE A 141 -3.23 12.86 -11.33
C ILE A 141 -3.83 11.74 -12.18
N THR A 142 -4.10 10.60 -11.57
CA THR A 142 -4.73 9.47 -12.28
C THR A 142 -6.12 9.82 -12.79
N LEU A 143 -6.93 10.48 -11.96
CA LEU A 143 -8.27 10.94 -12.38
C LEU A 143 -8.17 11.92 -13.56
N VAL A 144 -7.27 12.90 -13.51
CA VAL A 144 -7.04 13.86 -14.59
C VAL A 144 -6.59 13.15 -15.86
N ALA A 145 -5.66 12.19 -15.76
CA ALA A 145 -5.22 11.38 -16.89
C ALA A 145 -6.38 10.58 -17.51
N VAL A 146 -7.24 9.95 -16.70
CA VAL A 146 -8.42 9.25 -17.20
C VAL A 146 -9.41 10.19 -17.88
N LEU A 147 -9.63 11.40 -17.33
CA LEU A 147 -10.51 12.40 -17.90
C LEU A 147 -10.03 12.93 -19.26
N ARG A 148 -8.71 12.90 -19.50
CA ARG A 148 -8.06 13.35 -20.74
C ARG A 148 -7.86 12.26 -21.78
N MET A 149 -8.09 10.98 -21.41
CA MET A 149 -8.06 9.88 -22.41
C MET A 149 -9.15 10.04 -23.46
N ALA A 150 -8.77 9.78 -24.72
CA ALA A 150 -9.72 9.71 -25.84
C ALA A 150 -9.66 8.30 -26.47
N PRO A 151 -10.80 7.65 -26.73
CA PRO A 151 -12.15 8.04 -26.35
C PRO A 151 -12.37 8.03 -24.83
N ARG A 152 -13.30 8.88 -24.35
CA ARG A 152 -13.58 9.01 -22.91
C ARG A 152 -14.37 7.80 -22.41
N ARG A 153 -13.83 7.08 -21.45
CA ARG A 153 -14.41 5.89 -20.83
C ARG A 153 -15.06 6.24 -19.48
N ARG A 154 -16.40 6.16 -19.42
CA ARG A 154 -17.19 6.52 -18.22
C ARG A 154 -16.96 5.54 -17.05
N ASP A 155 -16.73 4.27 -17.33
CA ASP A 155 -16.42 3.25 -16.34
C ASP A 155 -15.11 3.56 -15.59
N LEU A 156 -14.05 3.92 -16.32
CA LEU A 156 -12.77 4.31 -15.73
C LEU A 156 -12.85 5.63 -14.96
N VAL A 157 -13.64 6.61 -15.46
CA VAL A 157 -13.83 7.88 -14.76
C VAL A 157 -14.48 7.65 -13.39
N ARG A 158 -15.49 6.75 -13.30
CA ARG A 158 -16.13 6.42 -12.02
C ARG A 158 -15.14 5.77 -11.04
N LEU A 159 -14.39 4.77 -11.48
CA LEU A 159 -13.37 4.10 -10.67
C LEU A 159 -12.28 5.09 -10.20
N ALA A 160 -11.76 5.89 -11.13
CA ALA A 160 -10.70 6.87 -10.83
C ALA A 160 -11.20 7.98 -9.88
N ALA A 161 -12.49 8.38 -9.95
CA ALA A 161 -13.05 9.38 -9.07
C ALA A 161 -13.23 8.88 -7.63
N ILE A 162 -13.57 7.59 -7.44
CA ILE A 162 -13.70 7.00 -6.09
C ILE A 162 -12.41 7.16 -5.30
N ILE A 163 -11.22 7.08 -5.96
CA ILE A 163 -9.93 7.03 -5.26
C ILE A 163 -9.64 8.34 -4.51
N PRO A 164 -9.61 9.55 -5.12
CA PRO A 164 -9.32 10.78 -4.37
C PRO A 164 -10.38 11.07 -3.30
N PHE A 165 -11.67 10.83 -3.55
CA PHE A 165 -12.70 10.98 -2.52
C PHE A 165 -12.54 9.98 -1.38
N GLY A 166 -12.16 8.73 -1.69
CA GLY A 166 -11.82 7.73 -0.70
C GLY A 166 -10.61 8.13 0.15
N VAL A 167 -9.55 8.69 -0.45
CA VAL A 167 -8.38 9.20 0.27
C VAL A 167 -8.75 10.34 1.21
N LEU A 168 -9.60 11.28 0.78
CA LEU A 168 -10.11 12.34 1.65
C LEU A 168 -10.93 11.77 2.82
N GLY A 169 -11.80 10.79 2.55
CA GLY A 169 -12.54 10.06 3.59
C GLY A 169 -11.60 9.35 4.58
N GLN A 170 -10.52 8.74 4.06
CA GLN A 170 -9.49 8.11 4.90
C GLN A 170 -8.78 9.13 5.80
N GLY A 171 -8.54 10.35 5.34
CA GLY A 171 -8.02 11.43 6.17
C GLY A 171 -8.93 11.70 7.37
N VAL A 172 -10.24 11.81 7.14
CA VAL A 172 -11.24 12.01 8.20
C VAL A 172 -11.28 10.83 9.18
N VAL A 173 -11.30 9.58 8.67
CA VAL A 173 -11.30 8.38 9.52
C VAL A 173 -9.99 8.30 10.30
N GLY A 174 -8.85 8.68 9.70
CA GLY A 174 -7.56 8.81 10.41
C GLY A 174 -7.62 9.83 11.54
N GLY A 175 -8.28 10.98 11.36
CA GLY A 175 -8.54 11.93 12.42
C GLY A 175 -9.39 11.35 13.56
N ILE A 176 -10.41 10.55 13.23
CA ILE A 176 -11.24 9.85 14.23
C ILE A 176 -10.38 8.89 15.06
N THR A 177 -9.36 8.24 14.49
CA THR A 177 -8.46 7.37 15.27
C THR A 177 -7.71 8.15 16.34
N VAL A 178 -7.28 9.38 16.08
CA VAL A 178 -6.64 10.27 17.07
C VAL A 178 -7.66 10.70 18.12
N TRP A 179 -8.83 11.20 17.73
CA TRP A 179 -9.87 11.66 18.65
C TRP A 179 -10.45 10.57 19.57
N THR A 180 -10.26 9.31 19.19
CA THR A 180 -10.68 8.14 20.00
C THR A 180 -9.51 7.47 20.71
N ASP A 181 -8.38 8.17 20.91
CA ASP A 181 -7.18 7.66 21.58
C ASP A 181 -6.74 6.29 21.03
N LEU A 182 -6.76 6.14 19.71
CA LEU A 182 -6.44 4.89 19.00
C LEU A 182 -7.33 3.70 19.40
N HIS A 183 -8.61 3.96 19.69
CA HIS A 183 -9.53 2.87 20.00
C HIS A 183 -9.46 1.76 18.93
N PRO A 184 -9.33 0.47 19.31
CA PRO A 184 -9.03 -0.60 18.32
C PRO A 184 -10.06 -0.70 17.21
N ALA A 185 -11.35 -0.36 17.47
CA ALA A 185 -12.39 -0.37 16.42
C ALA A 185 -12.20 0.74 15.39
N SER A 186 -11.79 1.96 15.80
CA SER A 186 -11.53 3.05 14.86
C SER A 186 -10.29 2.75 14.00
N VAL A 187 -9.22 2.24 14.60
CA VAL A 187 -8.00 1.83 13.90
C VAL A 187 -8.28 0.66 12.92
N ALA A 188 -9.05 -0.34 13.35
CA ALA A 188 -9.46 -1.46 12.50
C ALA A 188 -10.28 -0.96 11.30
N THR A 189 -11.26 -0.08 11.53
CA THR A 189 -12.08 0.51 10.47
C THR A 189 -11.22 1.29 9.47
N HIS A 190 -10.28 2.11 9.94
CA HIS A 190 -9.36 2.85 9.09
C HIS A 190 -8.53 1.92 8.19
N PHE A 191 -7.96 0.86 8.76
CA PHE A 191 -7.20 -0.14 7.99
C PHE A 191 -8.07 -0.88 6.97
N LEU A 192 -9.25 -1.36 7.37
CA LEU A 192 -10.15 -2.12 6.48
C LEU A 192 -10.67 -1.26 5.31
N LEU A 193 -10.99 0.01 5.56
CA LEU A 193 -11.33 0.94 4.48
C LEU A 193 -10.14 1.19 3.54
N SER A 194 -8.89 1.23 4.05
CA SER A 194 -7.70 1.28 3.20
C SER A 194 -7.60 0.04 2.30
N MET A 195 -7.94 -1.15 2.81
CA MET A 195 -7.96 -2.37 1.98
C MET A 195 -9.08 -2.33 0.92
N VAL A 196 -10.23 -1.74 1.22
CA VAL A 196 -11.27 -1.47 0.18
C VAL A 196 -10.72 -0.54 -0.90
N MET A 197 -9.96 0.50 -0.52
CA MET A 197 -9.31 1.40 -1.50
C MET A 197 -8.28 0.66 -2.36
N VAL A 198 -7.48 -0.23 -1.77
CA VAL A 198 -6.56 -1.10 -2.53
C VAL A 198 -7.32 -1.95 -3.55
N PHE A 199 -8.47 -2.55 -3.18
CA PHE A 199 -9.30 -3.31 -4.13
C PHE A 199 -9.77 -2.45 -5.31
N VAL A 200 -10.23 -1.22 -5.06
CA VAL A 200 -10.66 -0.27 -6.10
C VAL A 200 -9.49 0.12 -7.02
N THR A 201 -8.28 0.33 -6.45
CA THR A 201 -7.09 0.65 -7.26
C THR A 201 -6.66 -0.53 -8.14
N VAL A 202 -6.77 -1.77 -7.66
CA VAL A 202 -6.55 -2.98 -8.47
C VAL A 202 -7.61 -3.09 -9.57
N ALA A 203 -8.88 -2.78 -9.29
CA ALA A 203 -9.93 -2.74 -10.29
C ALA A 203 -9.58 -1.74 -11.41
N LEU A 204 -9.18 -0.51 -11.06
CA LEU A 204 -8.75 0.49 -12.03
C LEU A 204 -7.58 0.01 -12.88
N TYR A 205 -6.54 -0.57 -12.25
CA TYR A 205 -5.37 -1.11 -12.94
C TYR A 205 -5.70 -2.20 -13.94
N VAL A 206 -6.66 -3.07 -13.63
CA VAL A 206 -7.08 -4.14 -14.57
C VAL A 206 -7.96 -3.57 -15.67
N ARG A 207 -9.00 -2.81 -15.30
CA ARG A 207 -9.99 -2.31 -16.24
C ARG A 207 -9.43 -1.26 -17.21
N CYS A 208 -8.40 -0.52 -16.84
CA CYS A 208 -7.73 0.39 -17.78
C CYS A 208 -7.00 -0.34 -18.93
N GLN A 209 -6.77 -1.64 -18.82
CA GLN A 209 -6.11 -2.46 -19.84
C GLN A 209 -7.11 -3.20 -20.76
N GLU A 210 -8.41 -3.08 -20.47
CA GLU A 210 -9.49 -3.74 -21.20
C GLU A 210 -10.30 -2.71 -22.01
N PRO A 211 -11.03 -3.11 -23.07
CA PRO A 211 -11.96 -2.23 -23.76
C PRO A 211 -13.12 -1.80 -22.84
N GLU A 212 -13.90 -0.81 -23.26
CA GLU A 212 -15.17 -0.51 -22.61
C GLU A 212 -16.21 -1.59 -22.97
N GLY A 213 -16.91 -2.11 -21.98
CA GLY A 213 -17.84 -3.21 -22.20
C GLY A 213 -18.52 -3.72 -20.95
N ARG A 214 -19.22 -4.85 -21.10
CA ARG A 214 -19.86 -5.56 -19.99
C ARG A 214 -18.93 -6.67 -19.47
N PRO A 215 -18.90 -6.93 -18.15
CA PRO A 215 -18.10 -8.01 -17.60
C PRO A 215 -18.70 -9.37 -18.03
N GLN A 216 -17.85 -10.19 -18.62
CA GLN A 216 -18.14 -11.58 -18.95
C GLN A 216 -17.10 -12.50 -18.32
N LEU A 217 -17.47 -13.77 -18.07
CA LEU A 217 -16.53 -14.75 -17.56
C LEU A 217 -15.43 -15.03 -18.58
N ALA A 218 -14.19 -14.85 -18.15
CA ALA A 218 -12.98 -15.17 -18.94
C ALA A 218 -12.44 -16.57 -18.62
N VAL A 219 -13.04 -17.24 -17.64
CA VAL A 219 -12.67 -18.59 -17.15
C VAL A 219 -13.92 -19.40 -16.87
N GLY A 220 -13.75 -20.71 -16.60
CA GLY A 220 -14.86 -21.56 -16.17
C GLY A 220 -15.50 -21.07 -14.86
N PRO A 221 -16.82 -21.30 -14.66
CA PRO A 221 -17.56 -20.75 -13.52
C PRO A 221 -16.98 -21.20 -12.17
N MET A 222 -16.42 -22.38 -12.07
CA MET A 222 -15.82 -22.90 -10.83
C MET A 222 -14.64 -22.03 -10.34
N LEU A 223 -13.72 -21.63 -11.25
CA LEU A 223 -12.60 -20.76 -10.88
C LEU A 223 -13.08 -19.37 -10.44
N HIS A 224 -14.12 -18.86 -11.11
CA HIS A 224 -14.73 -17.58 -10.72
C HIS A 224 -15.36 -17.67 -9.32
N THR A 225 -16.12 -18.73 -9.03
CA THR A 225 -16.72 -18.94 -7.70
C THR A 225 -15.67 -19.07 -6.61
N VAL A 226 -14.58 -19.83 -6.86
CA VAL A 226 -13.45 -19.92 -5.91
C VAL A 226 -12.79 -18.56 -5.70
N SER A 227 -12.65 -17.75 -6.76
CA SER A 227 -12.07 -16.40 -6.62
C SER A 227 -12.95 -15.46 -5.79
N ILE A 228 -14.27 -15.54 -5.90
CA ILE A 228 -15.21 -14.81 -5.02
C ILE A 228 -15.05 -15.29 -3.57
N GLY A 229 -15.01 -16.60 -3.34
CA GLY A 229 -14.77 -17.17 -2.02
C GLY A 229 -13.46 -16.65 -1.39
N LEU A 230 -12.39 -16.57 -2.19
CA LEU A 230 -11.11 -16.01 -1.75
C LEU A 230 -11.19 -14.51 -1.41
N VAL A 231 -11.97 -13.71 -2.13
CA VAL A 231 -12.22 -12.30 -1.77
C VAL A 231 -12.94 -12.22 -0.43
N VAL A 232 -13.99 -13.02 -0.22
CA VAL A 232 -14.77 -13.00 1.03
C VAL A 232 -13.92 -13.47 2.21
N VAL A 233 -13.30 -14.66 2.10
CA VAL A 233 -12.49 -15.23 3.18
C VAL A 233 -11.25 -14.39 3.43
N GLY A 234 -10.62 -13.83 2.38
CA GLY A 234 -9.49 -12.93 2.50
C GLY A 234 -9.86 -11.63 3.24
N PHE A 235 -11.04 -11.07 3.00
CA PHE A 235 -11.50 -9.90 3.75
C PHE A 235 -11.81 -10.25 5.21
N LEU A 236 -12.42 -11.41 5.49
CA LEU A 236 -12.61 -11.91 6.86
C LEU A 236 -11.27 -12.15 7.56
N LEU A 237 -10.26 -12.65 6.84
CA LEU A 237 -8.90 -12.79 7.37
C LEU A 237 -8.28 -11.44 7.75
N LEU A 238 -8.49 -10.38 6.96
CA LEU A 238 -8.07 -9.02 7.30
C LEU A 238 -8.79 -8.52 8.57
N ILE A 239 -10.12 -8.73 8.67
CA ILE A 239 -10.89 -8.39 9.88
C ILE A 239 -10.31 -9.12 11.10
N ALA A 240 -10.11 -10.43 11.01
CA ALA A 240 -9.52 -11.21 12.11
C ALA A 240 -8.11 -10.72 12.47
N GLY A 241 -7.30 -10.32 11.48
CA GLY A 241 -5.99 -9.71 11.69
C GLY A 241 -6.06 -8.39 12.48
N THR A 242 -7.05 -7.54 12.19
CA THR A 242 -7.25 -6.30 12.98
C THR A 242 -7.67 -6.60 14.41
N VAL A 243 -8.45 -7.67 14.65
CA VAL A 243 -8.82 -8.11 16.01
C VAL A 243 -7.59 -8.61 16.76
N VAL A 244 -6.74 -9.45 16.14
CA VAL A 244 -5.46 -9.88 16.74
C VAL A 244 -4.61 -8.66 17.13
N THR A 245 -4.47 -7.71 16.21
CA THR A 245 -3.66 -6.50 16.43
C THR A 245 -4.25 -5.61 17.53
N GLY A 246 -5.59 -5.46 17.60
CA GLY A 246 -6.28 -4.68 18.63
C GLY A 246 -6.27 -5.32 20.03
N THR A 247 -6.00 -6.65 20.08
CA THR A 247 -5.85 -7.41 21.34
C THR A 247 -4.38 -7.47 21.77
N GLY A 248 -3.45 -7.47 20.82
CA GLY A 248 -2.02 -7.68 21.02
C GLY A 248 -1.26 -6.47 21.58
N PRO A 249 0.09 -6.58 21.71
CA PRO A 249 0.91 -5.56 22.39
C PRO A 249 1.04 -4.25 21.59
N HIS A 250 1.02 -4.31 20.25
CA HIS A 250 1.27 -3.15 19.40
C HIS A 250 0.01 -2.34 19.13
N GLY A 251 -0.42 -1.51 20.06
CA GLY A 251 -1.64 -0.69 19.94
C GLY A 251 -1.47 0.67 19.30
N GLY A 252 -0.23 1.12 19.12
CA GLY A 252 0.08 2.45 18.58
C GLY A 252 0.50 3.47 19.63
N ASP A 253 0.19 3.22 20.90
CA ASP A 253 0.65 3.99 22.06
C ASP A 253 0.55 3.12 23.31
N ALA A 254 1.33 3.45 24.35
CA ALA A 254 1.32 2.72 25.62
C ALA A 254 -0.06 2.84 26.33
N ALA A 255 -0.68 4.02 26.22
CA ALA A 255 -1.98 4.31 26.82
C ALA A 255 -3.18 3.88 25.94
N ALA A 256 -2.93 3.50 24.67
CA ALA A 256 -4.02 3.15 23.75
C ALA A 256 -4.83 1.95 24.28
N PRO A 257 -6.17 2.01 24.22
CA PRO A 257 -7.02 0.92 24.70
C PRO A 257 -6.79 -0.37 23.89
N ARG A 258 -7.06 -1.51 24.49
CA ARG A 258 -7.01 -2.85 23.88
C ARG A 258 -8.37 -3.52 23.99
N TRP A 259 -8.66 -4.43 23.08
CA TRP A 259 -9.76 -5.36 23.32
C TRP A 259 -9.36 -6.37 24.39
N ASN A 260 -10.21 -6.54 25.37
CA ASN A 260 -10.01 -7.53 26.43
C ASN A 260 -10.46 -8.92 25.95
N LEU A 261 -9.73 -9.47 24.95
CA LEU A 261 -9.96 -10.79 24.38
C LEU A 261 -8.77 -11.71 24.67
N ASP A 262 -9.00 -13.02 24.68
CA ASP A 262 -7.90 -13.98 24.73
C ASP A 262 -7.12 -13.96 23.41
N LEU A 263 -5.87 -13.47 23.47
CA LEU A 263 -4.99 -13.36 22.30
C LEU A 263 -4.80 -14.71 21.59
N SER A 264 -4.72 -15.81 22.35
CA SER A 264 -4.54 -17.14 21.78
C SER A 264 -5.78 -17.61 20.98
N ALA A 265 -6.97 -17.27 21.47
CA ALA A 265 -8.22 -17.59 20.77
C ALA A 265 -8.37 -16.80 19.47
N VAL A 266 -8.17 -15.47 19.52
CA VAL A 266 -8.30 -14.64 18.30
C VAL A 266 -7.22 -14.96 17.27
N THR A 267 -6.00 -15.31 17.69
CA THR A 267 -4.93 -15.75 16.80
C THR A 267 -5.26 -17.09 16.14
N ARG A 268 -5.89 -18.02 16.86
CA ARG A 268 -6.37 -19.29 16.28
C ARG A 268 -7.41 -19.04 15.18
N VAL A 269 -8.39 -18.17 15.41
CA VAL A 269 -9.40 -17.82 14.40
C VAL A 269 -8.72 -17.21 13.17
N HIS A 270 -7.80 -16.28 13.37
CA HIS A 270 -7.02 -15.68 12.28
C HIS A 270 -6.24 -16.77 11.50
N SER A 271 -5.56 -17.67 12.16
CA SER A 271 -4.80 -18.76 11.54
C SER A 271 -5.70 -19.71 10.75
N VAL A 272 -6.88 -20.07 11.26
CA VAL A 272 -7.85 -20.93 10.54
C VAL A 272 -8.28 -20.26 9.23
N LEU A 273 -8.60 -18.96 9.24
CA LEU A 273 -8.91 -18.20 8.03
C LEU A 273 -7.71 -18.16 7.06
N GLY A 274 -6.48 -18.03 7.58
CA GLY A 274 -5.26 -18.13 6.78
C GLY A 274 -5.12 -19.48 6.06
N TRP A 275 -5.39 -20.59 6.76
CA TRP A 275 -5.42 -21.92 6.15
C TRP A 275 -6.52 -22.08 5.09
N LEU A 276 -7.69 -21.47 5.28
CA LEU A 276 -8.76 -21.46 4.28
C LEU A 276 -8.34 -20.69 3.02
N VAL A 277 -7.67 -19.53 3.18
CA VAL A 277 -7.11 -18.77 2.05
C VAL A 277 -6.03 -19.58 1.34
N LEU A 278 -5.16 -20.29 2.06
CA LEU A 278 -4.16 -21.18 1.46
C LEU A 278 -4.82 -22.32 0.68
N ALA A 279 -5.77 -23.02 1.28
CA ALA A 279 -6.49 -24.10 0.61
C ALA A 279 -7.23 -23.62 -0.65
N GLY A 280 -7.91 -22.46 -0.56
CA GLY A 280 -8.56 -21.83 -1.70
C GLY A 280 -7.56 -21.41 -2.79
N SER A 281 -6.36 -20.96 -2.42
CA SER A 281 -5.29 -20.58 -3.37
C SER A 281 -4.73 -21.79 -4.11
N VAL A 282 -4.54 -22.91 -3.40
CA VAL A 282 -4.16 -24.21 -4.02
C VAL A 282 -5.26 -24.67 -4.98
N LEU A 283 -6.52 -24.67 -4.53
CA LEU A 283 -7.66 -25.06 -5.35
C LEU A 283 -7.78 -24.20 -6.61
N ALA A 284 -7.69 -22.86 -6.47
CA ALA A 284 -7.72 -21.94 -7.60
C ALA A 284 -6.59 -22.22 -8.61
N THR A 285 -5.38 -22.51 -8.12
CA THR A 285 -4.22 -22.83 -8.96
C THR A 285 -4.47 -24.15 -9.72
N VAL A 286 -4.89 -25.20 -9.02
CA VAL A 286 -5.19 -26.50 -9.66
C VAL A 286 -6.27 -26.37 -10.74
N ILE A 287 -7.38 -25.64 -10.44
CA ILE A 287 -8.45 -25.42 -11.42
C ILE A 287 -7.93 -24.62 -12.60
N ALA A 288 -7.17 -23.53 -12.37
CA ALA A 288 -6.64 -22.68 -13.43
C ALA A 288 -5.75 -23.44 -14.43
N PHE A 289 -4.95 -24.40 -13.95
CA PHE A 289 -4.12 -25.23 -14.82
C PHE A 289 -4.90 -26.34 -15.51
N ARG A 290 -5.81 -27.01 -14.80
CA ARG A 290 -6.61 -28.12 -15.38
C ARG A 290 -7.64 -27.65 -16.40
N SER A 291 -8.22 -26.47 -16.22
CA SER A 291 -9.21 -25.89 -17.15
C SER A 291 -8.60 -25.17 -18.34
N GLY A 292 -7.27 -25.10 -18.45
CA GLY A 292 -6.61 -24.33 -19.51
C GLY A 292 -6.90 -22.83 -19.43
N ALA A 293 -7.14 -22.27 -18.24
CA ALA A 293 -7.43 -20.86 -18.04
C ALA A 293 -6.35 -19.95 -18.63
N SER A 294 -6.68 -18.69 -18.89
CA SER A 294 -5.76 -17.71 -19.48
C SER A 294 -4.43 -17.64 -18.71
N ARG A 295 -3.35 -17.25 -19.40
CA ARG A 295 -2.04 -17.05 -18.76
C ARG A 295 -2.13 -16.10 -17.56
N ILE A 296 -2.95 -15.04 -17.67
CA ILE A 296 -3.15 -14.07 -16.58
C ILE A 296 -3.79 -14.73 -15.36
N ALA A 297 -4.82 -15.54 -15.53
CA ALA A 297 -5.46 -16.24 -14.41
C ALA A 297 -4.50 -17.24 -13.75
N ARG A 298 -3.75 -18.02 -14.54
CA ARG A 298 -2.74 -18.96 -14.02
C ARG A 298 -1.62 -18.26 -13.27
N THR A 299 -1.03 -17.20 -13.83
CA THR A 299 0.04 -16.45 -13.14
C THR A 299 -0.47 -15.76 -11.89
N SER A 300 -1.71 -15.24 -11.88
CA SER A 300 -2.31 -14.62 -10.71
C SER A 300 -2.59 -15.63 -9.59
N SER A 301 -3.04 -16.86 -9.92
CA SER A 301 -3.26 -17.91 -8.92
C SER A 301 -1.95 -18.40 -8.30
N VAL A 302 -0.89 -18.59 -9.10
CA VAL A 302 0.44 -18.97 -8.59
C VAL A 302 1.03 -17.87 -7.73
N ALA A 303 0.94 -16.59 -8.16
CA ALA A 303 1.44 -15.47 -7.38
C ALA A 303 0.73 -15.39 -6.00
N LEU A 304 -0.61 -15.56 -5.98
CA LEU A 304 -1.37 -15.60 -4.73
C LEU A 304 -0.89 -16.75 -3.84
N LEU A 305 -0.75 -17.96 -4.37
CA LEU A 305 -0.29 -19.13 -3.61
C LEU A 305 1.10 -18.90 -2.99
N VAL A 306 2.04 -18.37 -3.76
CA VAL A 306 3.39 -18.08 -3.26
C VAL A 306 3.36 -17.03 -2.15
N ILE A 307 2.60 -15.94 -2.34
CA ILE A 307 2.49 -14.88 -1.33
C ILE A 307 1.86 -15.41 -0.05
N VAL A 308 0.79 -16.22 -0.15
CA VAL A 308 0.10 -16.79 1.02
C VAL A 308 1.01 -17.77 1.77
N LEU A 309 1.81 -18.58 1.07
CA LEU A 309 2.80 -19.46 1.71
C LEU A 309 3.85 -18.65 2.49
N LEU A 310 4.44 -17.62 1.87
CA LEU A 310 5.40 -16.74 2.53
C LEU A 310 4.78 -16.02 3.74
N GLN A 311 3.53 -15.59 3.60
CA GLN A 311 2.80 -14.91 4.66
C GLN A 311 2.49 -15.85 5.83
N GLY A 312 2.19 -17.12 5.56
CA GLY A 312 2.02 -18.15 6.58
C GLY A 312 3.32 -18.39 7.36
N VAL A 313 4.44 -18.60 6.66
CA VAL A 313 5.76 -18.73 7.29
C VAL A 313 6.08 -17.53 8.16
N LEU A 314 5.92 -16.32 7.62
CA LEU A 314 6.17 -15.08 8.35
C LEU A 314 5.25 -14.95 9.59
N GLY A 315 3.95 -15.29 9.46
CA GLY A 315 2.98 -15.21 10.54
C GLY A 315 3.32 -16.15 11.71
N TYR A 316 3.71 -17.40 11.43
CA TYR A 316 4.15 -18.32 12.47
C TYR A 316 5.51 -17.92 13.07
N THR A 317 6.44 -17.44 12.26
CA THR A 317 7.75 -16.96 12.74
C THR A 317 7.60 -15.78 13.69
N GLN A 318 6.81 -14.76 13.32
CA GLN A 318 6.61 -13.61 14.22
C GLN A 318 5.90 -14.01 15.52
N TYR A 319 4.96 -14.96 15.47
CA TYR A 319 4.27 -15.45 16.67
C TYR A 319 5.23 -16.21 17.59
N ALA A 320 6.10 -17.07 17.03
CA ALA A 320 7.09 -17.83 17.79
C ALA A 320 8.20 -16.94 18.42
N LEU A 321 8.45 -15.78 17.82
CA LEU A 321 9.44 -14.80 18.29
C LEU A 321 8.80 -13.67 19.13
N GLU A 322 7.59 -13.86 19.66
CA GLU A 322 6.90 -12.89 20.52
C GLU A 322 6.62 -11.53 19.83
N LEU A 323 6.33 -11.56 18.53
CA LEU A 323 5.89 -10.42 17.71
C LEU A 323 6.92 -9.28 17.59
N PRO A 324 8.16 -9.50 17.11
CA PRO A 324 9.10 -8.42 16.86
C PRO A 324 8.52 -7.40 15.87
N GLU A 325 8.70 -6.12 16.14
CA GLU A 325 8.12 -4.98 15.38
C GLU A 325 8.37 -5.08 13.87
N GLY A 326 9.61 -5.36 13.46
CA GLY A 326 9.97 -5.49 12.05
C GLY A 326 9.22 -6.61 11.32
N LEU A 327 9.00 -7.76 11.98
CA LEU A 327 8.24 -8.87 11.41
C LEU A 327 6.75 -8.54 11.34
N VAL A 328 6.21 -7.77 12.30
CA VAL A 328 4.83 -7.29 12.25
C VAL A 328 4.61 -6.35 11.06
N VAL A 329 5.53 -5.40 10.81
CA VAL A 329 5.48 -4.52 9.63
C VAL A 329 5.55 -5.32 8.34
N LEU A 330 6.45 -6.30 8.24
CA LEU A 330 6.56 -7.19 7.08
C LEU A 330 5.28 -8.03 6.90
N HIS A 331 4.63 -8.45 7.99
CA HIS A 331 3.36 -9.18 7.92
C HIS A 331 2.22 -8.30 7.40
N VAL A 332 2.19 -7.01 7.78
CA VAL A 332 1.23 -6.04 7.22
C VAL A 332 1.51 -5.79 5.72
N LEU A 333 2.77 -5.68 5.31
CA LEU A 333 3.13 -5.61 3.89
C LEU A 333 2.64 -6.85 3.15
N GLY A 334 2.93 -8.05 3.68
CA GLY A 334 2.48 -9.31 3.10
C GLY A 334 0.96 -9.43 3.05
N SER A 335 0.23 -8.90 4.05
CA SER A 335 -1.24 -8.87 4.04
C SER A 335 -1.79 -7.98 2.91
N ALA A 336 -1.20 -6.80 2.70
CA ALA A 336 -1.55 -5.91 1.59
C ALA A 336 -1.26 -6.57 0.23
N LEU A 337 -0.10 -7.23 0.08
CA LEU A 337 0.25 -7.98 -1.14
C LEU A 337 -0.68 -9.17 -1.38
N THR A 338 -1.07 -9.90 -0.32
CA THR A 338 -2.07 -10.98 -0.40
C THR A 338 -3.40 -10.43 -0.90
N TRP A 339 -3.84 -9.29 -0.36
CA TRP A 339 -5.08 -8.65 -0.78
C TRP A 339 -5.05 -8.16 -2.23
N VAL A 340 -3.93 -7.58 -2.67
CA VAL A 340 -3.70 -7.22 -4.09
C VAL A 340 -3.76 -8.48 -4.97
N ALA A 341 -3.13 -9.58 -4.56
CA ALA A 341 -3.10 -10.83 -5.33
C ALA A 341 -4.49 -11.50 -5.41
N VAL A 342 -5.25 -11.54 -4.32
CA VAL A 342 -6.65 -11.99 -4.28
C VAL A 342 -7.50 -11.15 -5.24
N SER A 343 -7.41 -9.82 -5.14
CA SER A 343 -8.12 -8.88 -6.00
C SER A 343 -7.74 -9.09 -7.47
N ARG A 344 -6.46 -9.24 -7.75
CA ARG A 344 -5.93 -9.47 -9.10
C ARG A 344 -6.45 -10.77 -9.70
N LEU A 345 -6.49 -11.86 -8.92
CA LEU A 345 -7.06 -13.15 -9.35
C LEU A 345 -8.55 -12.99 -9.66
N TYR A 346 -9.32 -12.35 -8.77
CA TYR A 346 -10.74 -12.10 -8.98
C TYR A 346 -11.00 -11.38 -10.31
N PHE A 347 -10.30 -10.26 -10.56
CA PHE A 347 -10.45 -9.52 -11.81
C PHE A 347 -9.92 -10.27 -13.04
N ALA A 348 -8.99 -11.21 -12.88
CA ALA A 348 -8.51 -12.07 -13.98
C ALA A 348 -9.52 -13.15 -14.40
N THR A 349 -10.57 -13.39 -13.60
CA THR A 349 -11.64 -14.35 -13.95
C THR A 349 -12.73 -13.75 -14.83
N THR A 350 -12.76 -12.43 -15.00
CA THR A 350 -13.70 -11.71 -15.86
C THR A 350 -12.94 -10.78 -16.81
N ARG A 351 -13.54 -10.50 -17.96
CA ARG A 351 -13.05 -9.46 -18.90
C ARG A 351 -14.20 -8.60 -19.36
N LEU A 352 -13.91 -7.36 -19.73
CA LEU A 352 -14.90 -6.49 -20.36
C LEU A 352 -14.96 -6.80 -21.86
N VAL A 353 -16.18 -7.01 -22.37
CA VAL A 353 -16.46 -7.28 -23.78
C VAL A 353 -17.33 -6.17 -24.33
N PRO A 354 -16.93 -5.55 -25.46
CA PRO A 354 -17.70 -4.51 -26.14
C PRO A 354 -19.12 -4.97 -26.52
N PRO A 355 -20.11 -4.07 -26.53
CA PRO A 355 -21.42 -4.39 -27.04
C PRO A 355 -21.34 -4.83 -28.54
N GLY A 356 -21.89 -6.00 -28.87
CA GLY A 356 -21.88 -6.57 -30.23
C GLY A 356 -20.78 -7.60 -30.49
N GLU A 357 -19.78 -7.76 -29.64
CA GLU A 357 -18.82 -8.89 -29.68
C GLU A 357 -19.32 -10.14 -28.92
N GLU A 358 -20.58 -10.13 -28.49
CA GLU A 358 -21.16 -11.28 -27.79
C GLU A 358 -21.13 -12.51 -28.70
N VAL A 359 -20.32 -13.52 -28.31
CA VAL A 359 -20.48 -14.94 -28.71
C VAL A 359 -19.77 -15.47 -29.95
N THR A 360 -18.95 -14.75 -30.66
CA THR A 360 -18.13 -15.40 -31.70
C THR A 360 -17.15 -16.44 -31.17
N ALA A 361 -16.62 -16.28 -29.97
CA ALA A 361 -15.64 -17.22 -29.36
C ALA A 361 -16.21 -18.58 -28.95
N ALA A 362 -17.53 -18.73 -28.80
CA ALA A 362 -18.18 -20.02 -28.57
C ALA A 362 -18.60 -20.66 -29.91
N ALA A 363 -18.99 -19.85 -30.89
CA ALA A 363 -19.34 -20.30 -32.23
C ALA A 363 -18.12 -20.75 -33.03
N ASP A 364 -16.99 -20.06 -32.92
CA ASP A 364 -15.73 -20.43 -33.59
C ASP A 364 -15.19 -21.77 -33.04
N ARG A 365 -15.24 -21.97 -31.71
CA ARG A 365 -14.88 -23.29 -31.11
C ARG A 365 -15.85 -24.40 -31.42
N ALA A 366 -17.13 -24.12 -31.66
CA ALA A 366 -18.10 -25.09 -32.13
C ALA A 366 -17.91 -25.39 -33.62
N GLY A 367 -17.61 -24.40 -34.43
CA GLY A 367 -17.29 -24.54 -35.84
C GLY A 367 -16.00 -25.33 -36.10
N GLU A 368 -14.93 -25.08 -35.34
CA GLU A 368 -13.67 -25.83 -35.41
C GLU A 368 -13.85 -27.30 -34.99
N ARG A 369 -14.68 -27.60 -33.98
CA ARG A 369 -15.01 -28.98 -33.58
C ARG A 369 -15.89 -29.70 -34.60
N SER A 370 -16.80 -28.98 -35.25
CA SER A 370 -17.64 -29.53 -36.32
C SER A 370 -16.84 -29.80 -37.61
N SER A 371 -15.90 -28.92 -37.97
CA SER A 371 -15.02 -29.15 -39.14
C SER A 371 -14.02 -30.29 -38.91
N ALA A 372 -13.51 -30.43 -37.68
CA ALA A 372 -12.62 -31.52 -37.31
C ALA A 372 -13.34 -32.88 -37.25
N ALA A 373 -14.64 -32.89 -36.90
CA ALA A 373 -15.45 -34.09 -36.87
C ALA A 373 -15.95 -34.53 -38.27
N SER A 374 -15.96 -33.66 -39.27
CA SER A 374 -16.34 -33.98 -40.65
C SER A 374 -15.14 -34.32 -41.55
N ALA A 375 -13.91 -34.21 -41.05
CA ALA A 375 -12.67 -34.56 -41.75
C ALA A 375 -12.03 -35.88 -41.32
N GLY A 376 -12.65 -36.63 -40.39
CA GLY A 376 -12.27 -37.97 -39.93
C GLY A 376 -13.35 -38.96 -40.23
#